data_2a96037fb1599795fbb223d4a39cf1a7
#
_entry.id   2a96037fb1599795fbb223d4a39cf1a7
#
_cell.length_a   1.000
_cell.length_b   1.000
_cell.length_c   1.000
_cell.angle_alpha   90.00
_cell.angle_beta   90.00
_cell.angle_gamma   90.00
#
_symmetry.space_group_name_H-M   'P 1'
#
loop_
_entity.id
_entity.type
_entity.pdbx_description
1 polymer ?
#
loop_
_entity_poly.entity_id
_entity_poly.type
_entity_poly.pdbx_seq_one_letter_code
_entity_poly.pdbx_strand_id
1 'polypeptide(L)'
;GDRIEGIVTDGDIRRAMERSGADFINLRAADILTRDPKRIHPEEKLIEAEKMMTRHKITSLLVTDRDERLAGVIQIYDIKL
;
A
#
# COMPACT_ATOMS: atom_id res chain seq x y z
N GLY A 1 7.32 11.08 14.25
CA GLY A 1 6.61 11.96 13.41
C GLY A 1 5.52 11.30 12.59
N ASP A 2 4.90 12.08 11.77
CA ASP A 2 3.74 11.64 10.99
C ASP A 2 4.12 11.20 9.58
N ARG A 3 5.37 10.86 9.40
CA ARG A 3 5.88 10.50 8.08
C ARG A 3 5.54 9.06 7.74
N ILE A 4 5.07 8.85 6.50
CA ILE A 4 4.81 7.53 5.98
C ILE A 4 6.11 6.95 5.45
N GLU A 5 6.56 5.82 6.03
CA GLU A 5 7.79 5.15 5.60
C GLU A 5 7.54 4.22 4.42
N GLY A 6 6.36 3.61 4.38
CA GLY A 6 6.01 2.66 3.34
C GLY A 6 4.74 1.93 3.66
N ILE A 7 4.50 0.84 2.95
CA ILE A 7 3.31 0.02 3.13
C ILE A 7 3.70 -1.45 3.11
N VAL A 8 3.03 -2.26 3.93
CA VAL A 8 3.16 -3.71 3.90
C VAL A 8 1.80 -4.27 3.48
N THR A 9 1.77 -4.99 2.38
CA THR A 9 0.55 -5.60 1.87
C THR A 9 0.59 -7.12 2.10
N ASP A 10 -0.55 -7.77 1.91
CA ASP A 10 -0.61 -9.24 2.00
C ASP A 10 0.32 -9.89 0.96
N GLY A 11 0.46 -9.27 -0.21
CA GLY A 11 1.39 -9.74 -1.22
C GLY A 11 2.84 -9.68 -0.74
N ASP A 12 3.21 -8.61 -0.04
CA ASP A 12 4.56 -8.48 0.53
C ASP A 12 4.82 -9.58 1.55
N ILE A 13 3.81 -9.85 2.40
CA ILE A 13 3.93 -10.89 3.42
C ILE A 13 4.08 -12.26 2.77
N ARG A 14 3.25 -12.55 1.76
CA ARG A 14 3.30 -13.84 1.07
C ARG A 14 4.64 -14.07 0.42
N ARG A 15 5.17 -13.06 -0.29
CA ARG A 15 6.47 -13.17 -0.93
C ARG A 15 7.59 -13.35 0.09
N ALA A 16 7.48 -12.68 1.23
CA ALA A 16 8.47 -12.82 2.31
C ALA A 16 8.45 -14.24 2.87
N MET A 17 7.27 -14.82 3.06
CA MET A 17 7.15 -16.18 3.55
C MET A 17 7.76 -17.19 2.58
N GLU A 18 7.51 -17.01 1.29
CA GLU A 18 8.04 -17.89 0.26
C GLU A 18 9.56 -17.81 0.18
N ARG A 19 10.11 -16.61 0.29
CA ARG A 19 11.53 -16.36 0.14
C ARG A 19 12.35 -16.75 1.38
N SER A 20 11.80 -16.48 2.57
CA SER A 20 12.53 -16.61 3.82
C SER A 20 12.30 -17.94 4.55
N GLY A 21 11.20 -18.62 4.23
CA GLY A 21 10.87 -19.86 4.92
C GLY A 21 10.76 -19.68 6.43
N ALA A 22 11.48 -20.51 7.17
CA ALA A 22 11.43 -20.47 8.64
C ALA A 22 11.94 -19.16 9.22
N ASP A 23 12.80 -18.44 8.51
CA ASP A 23 13.32 -17.16 9.00
C ASP A 23 12.30 -16.05 8.96
N PHE A 24 11.14 -16.29 8.35
CA PHE A 24 10.07 -15.28 8.28
C PHE A 24 9.72 -14.71 9.65
N ILE A 25 9.71 -15.56 10.69
CA ILE A 25 9.34 -15.12 12.04
C ILE A 25 10.30 -14.09 12.62
N ASN A 26 11.49 -13.96 12.07
CA ASN A 26 12.50 -13.01 12.52
C ASN A 26 12.47 -11.70 11.71
N LEU A 27 11.66 -11.62 10.67
CA LEU A 27 11.60 -10.44 9.83
C LEU A 27 10.81 -9.31 10.52
N ARG A 28 11.23 -8.10 10.24
CA ARG A 28 10.55 -6.89 10.69
C ARG A 28 9.80 -6.27 9.53
N ALA A 29 8.83 -5.42 9.82
CA ALA A 29 8.11 -4.70 8.78
C ALA A 29 9.08 -3.94 7.86
N ALA A 30 10.14 -3.36 8.44
CA ALA A 30 11.14 -2.61 7.68
C ALA A 30 11.85 -3.47 6.63
N ASP A 31 11.90 -4.80 6.84
CA ASP A 31 12.59 -5.71 5.92
C ASP A 31 11.77 -5.99 4.66
N ILE A 32 10.45 -5.84 4.74
CA ILE A 32 9.56 -6.27 3.64
C ILE A 32 8.67 -5.15 3.11
N LEU A 33 8.70 -3.97 3.71
CA LEU A 33 7.83 -2.88 3.30
C LEU A 33 8.19 -2.37 1.89
N THR A 34 7.18 -1.91 1.19
CA THR A 34 7.36 -1.19 -0.07
C THR A 34 7.50 0.29 0.29
N ARG A 35 8.63 0.89 -0.04
CA ARG A 35 8.88 2.30 0.22
C ARG A 35 8.24 3.15 -0.86
N ASP A 36 7.92 4.39 -0.49
CA ASP A 36 7.31 5.36 -1.39
C ASP A 36 6.05 4.80 -2.05
N PRO A 37 5.06 4.41 -1.23
CA PRO A 37 3.84 3.80 -1.77
C PRO A 37 3.07 4.79 -2.63
N LYS A 38 2.35 4.29 -3.61
CA LYS A 38 1.48 5.12 -4.43
C LYS A 38 0.38 5.70 -3.56
N ARG A 39 0.01 6.94 -3.84
CA ARG A 39 -0.97 7.66 -3.04
C ARG A 39 -1.85 8.53 -3.92
N ILE A 40 -2.99 8.89 -3.37
CA ILE A 40 -3.98 9.72 -4.03
C ILE A 40 -4.57 10.69 -3.00
N HIS A 41 -5.03 11.85 -3.44
CA HIS A 41 -5.64 12.81 -2.55
C HIS A 41 -7.15 12.57 -2.43
N PRO A 42 -7.76 12.95 -1.30
CA PRO A 42 -9.20 12.70 -1.09
C PRO A 42 -10.11 13.33 -2.14
N GLU A 43 -9.68 14.42 -2.76
CA GLU A 43 -10.48 15.13 -3.77
C GLU A 43 -10.46 14.43 -5.12
N GLU A 44 -9.56 13.49 -5.34
CA GLU A 44 -9.49 12.78 -6.59
C GLU A 44 -10.69 11.84 -6.74
N LYS A 45 -11.12 11.64 -7.98
CA LYS A 45 -12.23 10.74 -8.25
C LYS A 45 -11.82 9.30 -8.07
N LEU A 46 -12.76 8.48 -7.63
CA LEU A 46 -12.50 7.05 -7.41
C LEU A 46 -12.03 6.34 -8.67
N ILE A 47 -12.50 6.78 -9.84
CA ILE A 47 -12.05 6.20 -11.12
C ILE A 47 -10.55 6.43 -11.32
N GLU A 48 -10.00 7.52 -10.82
CA GLU A 48 -8.56 7.77 -10.90
C GLU A 48 -7.79 6.80 -10.00
N ALA A 49 -8.35 6.48 -8.83
CA ALA A 49 -7.74 5.48 -7.96
C ALA A 49 -7.71 4.12 -8.64
N GLU A 50 -8.81 3.74 -9.29
CA GLU A 50 -8.89 2.47 -10.02
C GLU A 50 -7.85 2.41 -11.14
N LYS A 51 -7.70 3.50 -11.89
CA LYS A 51 -6.70 3.56 -12.96
C LYS A 51 -5.29 3.41 -12.43
N MET A 52 -4.98 4.04 -11.30
CA MET A 52 -3.66 3.93 -10.68
C MET A 52 -3.38 2.50 -10.22
N MET A 53 -4.37 1.87 -9.59
CA MET A 53 -4.20 0.50 -9.12
C MET A 53 -3.99 -0.47 -10.28
N THR A 54 -4.72 -0.30 -11.36
CA THR A 54 -4.57 -1.12 -12.56
C THR A 54 -3.22 -0.90 -13.21
N ARG A 55 -2.82 0.36 -13.38
CA ARG A 55 -1.56 0.72 -14.04
C ARG A 55 -0.36 0.14 -13.30
N HIS A 56 -0.37 0.25 -11.98
CA HIS A 56 0.76 -0.16 -11.15
C HIS A 56 0.62 -1.57 -10.60
N LYS A 57 -0.48 -2.25 -10.92
CA LYS A 57 -0.77 -3.63 -10.49
C LYS A 57 -0.71 -3.76 -8.97
N ILE A 58 -1.33 -2.80 -8.29
CA ILE A 58 -1.40 -2.77 -6.83
C ILE A 58 -2.85 -2.93 -6.39
N THR A 59 -3.03 -3.47 -5.18
CA THR A 59 -4.35 -3.74 -4.63
C THR A 59 -4.73 -2.78 -3.52
N SER A 60 -3.81 -1.93 -3.10
CA SER A 60 -4.03 -0.95 -2.05
C SER A 60 -3.40 0.37 -2.46
N LEU A 61 -4.06 1.46 -2.09
CA LEU A 61 -3.63 2.80 -2.43
C LEU A 61 -3.85 3.69 -1.21
N LEU A 62 -2.81 4.41 -0.81
CA LEU A 62 -2.93 5.32 0.32
C LEU A 62 -3.65 6.60 -0.10
N VAL A 63 -4.49 7.10 0.80
CA VAL A 63 -5.11 8.41 0.63
C VAL A 63 -4.40 9.37 1.58
N THR A 64 -3.77 10.39 1.04
CA THR A 64 -3.03 11.36 1.84
C THR A 64 -3.59 12.76 1.64
N ASP A 65 -3.53 13.57 2.70
CA ASP A 65 -3.97 14.96 2.62
C ASP A 65 -2.87 15.85 2.02
N ARG A 66 -3.11 17.15 2.01
CA ARG A 66 -2.17 18.12 1.42
C ARG A 66 -0.83 18.18 2.17
N ASP A 67 -0.82 17.76 3.43
CA ASP A 67 0.38 17.74 4.25
C ASP A 67 1.06 16.36 4.20
N GLU A 68 0.65 15.51 3.25
CA GLU A 68 1.19 14.17 3.05
C GLU A 68 0.94 13.25 4.24
N ARG A 69 -0.10 13.53 5.01
CA ARG A 69 -0.49 12.69 6.14
C ARG A 69 -1.52 11.67 5.69
N LEU A 70 -1.47 10.49 6.29
CA LEU A 70 -2.40 9.43 5.96
C LEU A 70 -3.82 9.82 6.38
N ALA A 71 -4.73 9.85 5.39
CA ALA A 71 -6.15 10.09 5.63
C ALA A 71 -6.95 8.80 5.55
N GLY A 72 -6.48 7.83 4.79
CA GLY A 72 -7.17 6.56 4.65
C GLY A 72 -6.45 5.63 3.70
N VAL A 73 -7.09 4.50 3.43
CA VAL A 73 -6.57 3.49 2.50
C VAL A 73 -7.73 3.03 1.62
N ILE A 74 -7.47 2.95 0.31
CA ILE A 74 -8.42 2.35 -0.63
C ILE A 74 -7.89 0.98 -1.01
N GLN A 75 -8.70 -0.04 -0.86
CA GLN A 75 -8.37 -1.38 -1.31
C GLN A 75 -9.22 -1.73 -2.51
N ILE A 76 -8.73 -2.64 -3.35
CA ILE A 76 -9.44 -3.00 -4.57
C ILE A 76 -10.85 -3.51 -4.29
N TYR A 77 -11.07 -4.09 -3.11
CA TYR A 77 -12.38 -4.60 -2.70
C TYR A 77 -13.39 -3.51 -2.41
N ASP A 78 -12.92 -2.27 -2.20
CA ASP A 78 -13.78 -1.13 -1.93
C ASP A 78 -14.38 -0.55 -3.22
N ILE A 79 -13.82 -0.92 -4.35
CA ILE A 79 -14.25 -0.42 -5.66
C ILE A 79 -15.14 -1.47 -6.29
N LYS A 80 -16.44 -1.18 -6.31
CA LYS A 80 -17.44 -2.05 -6.95
C LYS A 80 -17.88 -1.41 -8.26
N LEU A 81 -17.60 -2.07 -9.32
CA LEU A 81 -18.01 -1.63 -10.66
C LEU A 81 -19.32 -2.27 -11.06
#